data_7a2d0eee64eb06764e06d892e00b336b
#
_entry.id   7a2d0eee64eb06764e06d892e00b336b
#
_cell.length_a   1.000
_cell.length_b   1.000
_cell.length_c   1.000
_cell.angle_alpha   90.00
_cell.angle_beta   90.00
_cell.angle_gamma   90.00
#
_symmetry.space_group_name_H-M   'P 1'
#
loop_
_entity.id
_entity.type
_entity.pdbx_description
1 polymer ?
#
loop_
_entity_poly.entity_id
_entity_poly.type
_entity_poly.pdbx_seq_one_letter_code
_entity_poly.pdbx_strand_id
1 'polypeptide(L)'
;MRKKLLITSIPFGTEDNTPLKLLEEANIEYIINPFNQKFTDEQLIHYIKDVDYVIAGTDKLSIKVLDSAKKLKLISRLGIGLDSVDLLHAKSKGIRVAYTPDGPTNSVAEYTLCLILLSMRQSYRSNIALRDGVWKKFIGTSIEESKIGIFG
;
A
#
# COMPACT_ATOMS: atom_id res chain seq x y z
N MET A 1 -30.27 -2.07 4.27
CA MET A 1 -29.32 -2.48 3.21
C MET A 1 -27.96 -2.66 3.83
N ARG A 2 -27.23 -3.73 3.52
CA ARG A 2 -25.84 -3.92 3.93
C ARG A 2 -24.97 -2.84 3.29
N LYS A 3 -23.99 -2.35 4.03
CA LYS A 3 -22.98 -1.43 3.48
C LYS A 3 -22.00 -2.20 2.62
N LYS A 4 -21.52 -1.56 1.55
CA LYS A 4 -20.57 -2.16 0.61
C LYS A 4 -19.21 -1.49 0.70
N LEU A 5 -18.16 -2.29 0.69
CA LEU A 5 -16.78 -1.87 0.80
C LEU A 5 -15.97 -2.42 -0.38
N LEU A 6 -15.16 -1.58 -1.00
CA LEU A 6 -14.12 -2.00 -1.94
C LEU A 6 -12.75 -1.96 -1.26
N ILE A 7 -12.01 -3.05 -1.35
CA ILE A 7 -10.64 -3.15 -0.88
C ILE A 7 -9.72 -3.18 -2.10
N THR A 8 -8.94 -2.12 -2.31
CA THR A 8 -8.06 -2.03 -3.48
C THR A 8 -6.65 -2.56 -3.20
N SER A 9 -6.26 -2.67 -1.93
CA SER A 9 -4.97 -3.22 -1.53
C SER A 9 -4.92 -4.73 -1.74
N ILE A 10 -3.91 -5.22 -2.47
CA ILE A 10 -3.79 -6.62 -2.86
C ILE A 10 -3.48 -7.55 -1.69
N PRO A 11 -2.52 -7.26 -0.77
CA PRO A 11 -2.21 -8.19 0.30
C PRO A 11 -3.16 -8.09 1.51
N PHE A 12 -4.33 -7.44 1.35
CA PHE A 12 -5.25 -7.25 2.47
C PHE A 12 -5.88 -8.57 2.92
N GLY A 13 -5.64 -8.94 4.16
CA GLY A 13 -6.20 -10.14 4.78
C GLY A 13 -5.53 -11.46 4.36
N THR A 14 -4.38 -11.43 3.65
CA THR A 14 -3.68 -12.64 3.21
C THR A 14 -2.83 -13.26 4.32
N GLU A 15 -2.08 -12.47 5.05
CA GLU A 15 -1.23 -12.94 6.17
C GLU A 15 -2.01 -13.05 7.47
N ASP A 16 -2.92 -12.11 7.71
CA ASP A 16 -3.81 -12.08 8.85
C ASP A 16 -5.24 -11.74 8.40
N ASN A 17 -6.17 -12.64 8.66
CA ASN A 17 -7.58 -12.48 8.27
C ASN A 17 -8.41 -11.70 9.29
N THR A 18 -7.82 -11.25 10.40
CA THR A 18 -8.51 -10.48 11.44
C THR A 18 -9.27 -9.27 10.88
N PRO A 19 -8.70 -8.48 9.93
CA PRO A 19 -9.44 -7.37 9.35
C PRO A 19 -10.70 -7.79 8.58
N LEU A 20 -10.67 -8.94 7.93
CA LEU A 20 -11.84 -9.47 7.20
C LEU A 20 -12.93 -9.93 8.18
N LYS A 21 -12.57 -10.60 9.27
CA LYS A 21 -13.51 -10.99 10.32
C LYS A 21 -14.19 -9.79 10.94
N LEU A 22 -13.46 -8.71 11.19
CA LEU A 22 -14.04 -7.45 11.71
C LEU A 22 -15.07 -6.86 10.75
N LEU A 23 -14.86 -6.96 9.43
CA LEU A 23 -15.84 -6.52 8.42
C LEU A 23 -17.09 -7.40 8.42
N GLU A 24 -16.92 -8.71 8.58
CA GLU A 24 -18.01 -9.69 8.67
C GLU A 24 -18.84 -9.46 9.93
N GLU A 25 -18.21 -9.29 11.09
CA GLU A 25 -18.87 -8.97 12.37
C GLU A 25 -19.63 -7.64 12.29
N ALA A 26 -19.08 -6.66 11.57
CA ALA A 26 -19.75 -5.38 11.31
C ALA A 26 -20.86 -5.48 10.25
N ASN A 27 -21.11 -6.68 9.70
CA ASN A 27 -22.10 -6.94 8.65
C ASN A 27 -21.88 -6.07 7.39
N ILE A 28 -20.60 -5.86 7.01
CA ILE A 28 -20.19 -5.13 5.81
C ILE A 28 -19.91 -6.14 4.69
N GLU A 29 -20.56 -5.97 3.56
CA GLU A 29 -20.26 -6.70 2.32
C GLU A 29 -19.01 -6.09 1.69
N TYR A 30 -18.01 -6.91 1.32
CA TYR A 30 -16.78 -6.41 0.75
C TYR A 30 -16.38 -7.12 -0.54
N ILE A 31 -15.67 -6.37 -1.39
CA ILE A 31 -15.05 -6.87 -2.61
C ILE A 31 -13.55 -6.60 -2.47
N ILE A 32 -12.74 -7.66 -2.50
CA ILE A 32 -11.27 -7.54 -2.57
C ILE A 32 -10.88 -7.42 -4.04
N ASN A 33 -9.87 -6.61 -4.34
CA ASN A 33 -9.33 -6.45 -5.68
C ASN A 33 -9.08 -7.81 -6.36
N PRO A 34 -9.81 -8.14 -7.44
CA PRO A 34 -9.74 -9.46 -8.06
C PRO A 34 -8.59 -9.62 -9.06
N PHE A 35 -7.82 -8.54 -9.36
CA PHE A 35 -6.88 -8.53 -10.46
C PHE A 35 -5.44 -8.87 -10.07
N ASN A 36 -5.14 -8.98 -8.78
CA ASN A 36 -3.77 -9.20 -8.28
C ASN A 36 -2.74 -8.15 -8.75
N GLN A 37 -3.19 -7.00 -9.19
CA GLN A 37 -2.42 -5.84 -9.63
C GLN A 37 -3.21 -4.55 -9.37
N LYS A 38 -2.58 -3.39 -9.51
CA LYS A 38 -3.30 -2.12 -9.39
C LYS A 38 -4.45 -2.05 -10.39
N PHE A 39 -5.54 -1.44 -9.96
CA PHE A 39 -6.64 -1.14 -10.86
C PHE A 39 -6.21 -0.17 -11.97
N THR A 40 -6.71 -0.38 -13.19
CA THR A 40 -6.80 0.72 -14.15
C THR A 40 -7.90 1.70 -13.73
N ASP A 41 -7.88 2.92 -14.28
CA ASP A 41 -8.93 3.91 -13.97
C ASP A 41 -10.33 3.37 -14.34
N GLU A 42 -10.48 2.68 -15.47
CA GLU A 42 -11.75 2.10 -15.93
C GLU A 42 -12.23 1.00 -14.99
N GLN A 43 -11.35 0.12 -14.55
CA GLN A 43 -11.67 -0.92 -13.59
C GLN A 43 -12.12 -0.31 -12.26
N LEU A 44 -11.34 0.67 -11.76
CA LEU A 44 -11.66 1.32 -10.49
C LEU A 44 -13.00 2.06 -10.56
N ILE A 45 -13.27 2.77 -11.66
CA ILE A 45 -14.56 3.41 -11.93
C ILE A 45 -15.71 2.38 -11.91
N HIS A 46 -15.49 1.21 -12.49
CA HIS A 46 -16.50 0.16 -12.50
C HIS A 46 -16.83 -0.33 -11.09
N TYR A 47 -15.81 -0.64 -10.29
CA TYR A 47 -15.98 -1.23 -8.95
C TYR A 47 -16.43 -0.23 -7.88
N ILE A 48 -16.08 1.06 -8.02
CA ILE A 48 -16.35 2.07 -6.97
C ILE A 48 -17.79 2.66 -7.04
N LYS A 49 -18.51 2.45 -8.14
CA LYS A 49 -19.83 3.10 -8.40
C LYS A 49 -20.85 2.95 -7.28
N ASP A 50 -20.92 1.75 -6.71
CA ASP A 50 -21.99 1.35 -5.81
C ASP A 50 -21.53 1.02 -4.39
N VAL A 51 -20.30 1.41 -4.02
CA VAL A 51 -19.75 1.16 -2.69
C VAL A 51 -19.92 2.37 -1.76
N ASP A 52 -20.14 2.09 -0.47
CA ASP A 52 -20.20 3.11 0.58
C ASP A 52 -18.82 3.48 1.10
N TYR A 53 -17.85 2.54 1.06
CA TYR A 53 -16.53 2.67 1.66
C TYR A 53 -15.46 2.12 0.74
N VAL A 54 -14.23 2.65 0.89
CA VAL A 54 -13.03 2.13 0.21
C VAL A 54 -11.91 1.96 1.24
N ILE A 55 -11.29 0.78 1.29
CA ILE A 55 -9.94 0.62 1.86
C ILE A 55 -8.97 0.76 0.70
N ALA A 56 -8.27 1.90 0.67
CA ALA A 56 -7.44 2.29 -0.45
C ALA A 56 -5.98 1.85 -0.26
N GLY A 57 -5.48 1.10 -1.21
CA GLY A 57 -4.05 0.86 -1.40
C GLY A 57 -3.36 2.06 -2.05
N THR A 58 -2.53 1.82 -3.04
CA THR A 58 -1.81 2.86 -3.81
C THR A 58 -2.51 3.24 -5.12
N ASP A 59 -3.75 2.81 -5.31
CA ASP A 59 -4.55 3.13 -6.49
C ASP A 59 -4.94 4.61 -6.50
N LYS A 60 -5.00 5.20 -7.68
CA LYS A 60 -5.25 6.63 -7.83
C LYS A 60 -6.74 6.96 -7.76
N LEU A 61 -7.17 7.55 -6.65
CA LEU A 61 -8.52 8.08 -6.47
C LEU A 61 -8.59 9.53 -7.00
N SER A 62 -8.53 9.63 -8.32
CA SER A 62 -8.59 10.90 -9.06
C SER A 62 -10.00 11.50 -9.05
N ILE A 63 -10.14 12.76 -9.49
CA ILE A 63 -11.42 13.43 -9.67
C ILE A 63 -12.40 12.54 -10.46
N LYS A 64 -11.95 12.00 -11.61
CA LYS A 64 -12.76 11.14 -12.47
C LYS A 64 -13.28 9.90 -11.72
N VAL A 65 -12.45 9.28 -10.92
CA VAL A 65 -12.82 8.10 -10.10
C VAL A 65 -13.83 8.51 -9.03
N LEU A 66 -13.53 9.59 -8.28
CA LEU A 66 -14.40 10.08 -7.21
C LEU A 66 -15.76 10.55 -7.74
N ASP A 67 -15.82 11.10 -8.95
CA ASP A 67 -17.09 11.49 -9.59
C ASP A 67 -17.99 10.30 -9.92
N SER A 68 -17.41 9.14 -10.19
CA SER A 68 -18.16 7.90 -10.41
C SER A 68 -18.72 7.28 -9.12
N ALA A 69 -18.11 7.61 -7.99
CA ALA A 69 -18.40 7.01 -6.68
C ALA A 69 -19.59 7.70 -5.96
N LYS A 70 -20.80 7.52 -6.45
CA LYS A 70 -22.00 8.28 -6.02
C LYS A 70 -22.45 8.00 -4.59
N LYS A 71 -22.08 6.86 -4.00
CA LYS A 71 -22.49 6.45 -2.65
C LYS A 71 -21.37 6.52 -1.63
N LEU A 72 -20.14 6.84 -2.09
CA LEU A 72 -18.94 6.79 -1.28
C LEU A 72 -18.96 7.82 -0.15
N LYS A 73 -18.70 7.36 1.08
CA LYS A 73 -18.73 8.17 2.31
C LYS A 73 -17.39 8.25 3.01
N LEU A 74 -16.56 7.22 2.84
CA LEU A 74 -15.29 7.12 3.53
C LEU A 74 -14.26 6.40 2.65
N ILE A 75 -13.07 6.97 2.60
CA ILE A 75 -11.85 6.36 2.10
C ILE A 75 -10.95 6.13 3.30
N SER A 76 -10.62 4.87 3.59
CA SER A 76 -9.61 4.50 4.58
C SER A 76 -8.32 4.15 3.85
N ARG A 77 -7.33 5.04 3.87
CA ARG A 77 -6.05 4.83 3.21
C ARG A 77 -5.16 3.91 4.06
N LEU A 78 -4.82 2.75 3.53
CA LEU A 78 -3.89 1.82 4.14
C LEU A 78 -2.45 2.29 3.89
N GLY A 79 -1.95 3.16 4.76
CA GLY A 79 -0.62 3.77 4.69
C GLY A 79 -0.61 5.25 5.07
N ILE A 80 0.58 5.87 5.05
CA ILE A 80 0.82 7.25 5.48
C ILE A 80 0.50 8.25 4.35
N GLY A 81 0.99 7.99 3.14
CA GLY A 81 0.88 8.91 2.01
C GLY A 81 -0.56 9.05 1.51
N LEU A 82 -0.97 10.28 1.22
CA LEU A 82 -2.28 10.63 0.69
C LEU A 82 -2.24 11.11 -0.77
N ASP A 83 -1.07 11.06 -1.41
CA ASP A 83 -0.86 11.59 -2.77
C ASP A 83 -1.70 10.89 -3.84
N SER A 84 -2.14 9.66 -3.56
CA SER A 84 -3.04 8.91 -4.44
C SER A 84 -4.50 9.33 -4.36
N VAL A 85 -4.88 10.21 -3.41
CA VAL A 85 -6.26 10.65 -3.20
C VAL A 85 -6.39 12.14 -3.47
N ASP A 86 -7.32 12.54 -4.34
CA ASP A 86 -7.67 13.96 -4.49
C ASP A 86 -8.48 14.43 -3.27
N LEU A 87 -7.76 14.94 -2.26
CA LEU A 87 -8.34 15.36 -0.98
C LEU A 87 -9.30 16.53 -1.12
N LEU A 88 -9.01 17.48 -2.01
CA LEU A 88 -9.87 18.64 -2.22
C LEU A 88 -11.19 18.21 -2.84
N HIS A 89 -11.12 17.35 -3.84
CA HIS A 89 -12.31 16.84 -4.49
C HIS A 89 -13.13 15.90 -3.58
N ALA A 90 -12.46 15.01 -2.83
CA ALA A 90 -13.13 14.18 -1.82
C ALA A 90 -13.89 15.04 -0.80
N LYS A 91 -13.26 16.09 -0.29
CA LYS A 91 -13.88 17.03 0.64
C LYS A 91 -15.11 17.74 0.02
N SER A 92 -15.00 18.20 -1.21
CA SER A 92 -16.12 18.88 -1.92
C SER A 92 -17.35 17.96 -2.09
N LYS A 93 -17.12 16.64 -2.16
CA LYS A 93 -18.16 15.61 -2.26
C LYS A 93 -18.63 15.10 -0.88
N GLY A 94 -18.12 15.63 0.21
CA GLY A 94 -18.46 15.17 1.56
C GLY A 94 -17.89 13.78 1.90
N ILE A 95 -16.89 13.29 1.15
CA ILE A 95 -16.22 12.02 1.39
C ILE A 95 -15.15 12.22 2.47
N ARG A 96 -15.26 11.49 3.56
CA ARG A 96 -14.23 11.50 4.61
C ARG A 96 -13.02 10.69 4.19
N VAL A 97 -11.82 11.13 4.59
CA VAL A 97 -10.58 10.41 4.35
C VAL A 97 -9.90 10.15 5.69
N ALA A 98 -9.61 8.89 5.97
CA ALA A 98 -8.79 8.44 7.09
C ALA A 98 -7.52 7.77 6.53
N TYR A 99 -6.46 7.70 7.34
CA TYR A 99 -5.20 7.08 6.96
C TYR A 99 -4.51 6.47 8.19
N THR A 100 -3.44 5.69 7.97
CA THR A 100 -2.67 5.06 9.05
C THR A 100 -1.32 5.75 9.19
N PRO A 101 -1.18 6.75 10.10
CA PRO A 101 0.02 7.60 10.17
C PRO A 101 1.29 6.83 10.56
N ASP A 102 1.19 5.88 11.49
CA ASP A 102 2.36 5.25 12.11
C ASP A 102 2.56 3.77 11.73
N GLY A 103 1.61 3.18 11.00
CA GLY A 103 1.60 1.75 10.72
C GLY A 103 2.90 1.19 10.11
N PRO A 104 3.44 1.75 9.03
CA PRO A 104 4.63 1.21 8.36
C PRO A 104 5.96 1.76 8.90
N THR A 105 5.98 2.68 9.87
CA THR A 105 7.19 3.43 10.26
C THR A 105 8.35 2.52 10.65
N ASN A 106 8.14 1.59 11.56
CA ASN A 106 9.20 0.68 12.01
C ASN A 106 9.66 -0.25 10.88
N SER A 107 8.72 -0.83 10.14
CA SER A 107 9.04 -1.73 9.01
C SER A 107 9.84 -1.03 7.91
N VAL A 108 9.50 0.23 7.61
CA VAL A 108 10.26 1.04 6.63
C VAL A 108 11.65 1.37 7.15
N ALA A 109 11.79 1.71 8.43
CA ALA A 109 13.08 1.98 9.06
C ALA A 109 14.00 0.75 9.02
N GLU A 110 13.48 -0.41 9.41
CA GLU A 110 14.21 -1.68 9.38
C GLU A 110 14.61 -2.08 7.94
N TYR A 111 13.70 -1.93 7.00
CA TYR A 111 13.99 -2.21 5.59
C TYR A 111 15.03 -1.25 5.01
N THR A 112 14.98 0.02 5.40
CA THR A 112 15.99 1.02 5.02
C THR A 112 17.37 0.62 5.52
N LEU A 113 17.48 0.22 6.80
CA LEU A 113 18.73 -0.27 7.37
C LEU A 113 19.21 -1.55 6.65
N CYS A 114 18.32 -2.45 6.36
CA CYS A 114 18.61 -3.67 5.58
C CYS A 114 19.21 -3.33 4.21
N LEU A 115 18.63 -2.39 3.46
CA LEU A 115 19.11 -1.99 2.15
C LEU A 115 20.50 -1.29 2.22
N ILE A 116 20.71 -0.47 3.24
CA ILE A 116 22.01 0.16 3.50
C ILE A 116 23.08 -0.93 3.68
N LEU A 117 22.85 -1.86 4.60
CA LEU A 117 23.79 -2.93 4.88
C LEU A 117 24.01 -3.88 3.69
N LEU A 118 22.95 -4.26 2.98
CA LEU A 118 23.03 -5.06 1.76
C LEU A 118 23.93 -4.41 0.69
N SER A 119 23.75 -3.10 0.48
CA SER A 119 24.53 -2.34 -0.48
C SER A 119 26.00 -2.24 -0.05
N MET A 120 26.24 -1.83 1.18
CA MET A 120 27.61 -1.62 1.70
C MET A 120 28.41 -2.91 1.80
N ARG A 121 27.77 -4.01 2.22
CA ARG A 121 28.42 -5.31 2.37
C ARG A 121 28.43 -6.14 1.10
N GLN A 122 27.91 -5.64 -0.01
CA GLN A 122 27.83 -6.34 -1.30
C GLN A 122 27.11 -7.70 -1.23
N SER A 123 26.22 -7.87 -0.24
CA SER A 123 25.59 -9.16 0.04
C SER A 123 24.73 -9.67 -1.11
N TYR A 124 24.07 -8.76 -1.83
CA TYR A 124 23.30 -9.09 -3.04
C TYR A 124 24.17 -9.69 -4.14
N ARG A 125 25.35 -9.08 -4.41
CA ARG A 125 26.29 -9.61 -5.41
C ARG A 125 26.87 -10.95 -5.01
N SER A 126 27.15 -11.14 -3.70
CA SER A 126 27.62 -12.42 -3.17
C SER A 126 26.56 -13.52 -3.34
N ASN A 127 25.30 -13.19 -3.07
CA ASN A 127 24.19 -14.14 -3.24
C ASN A 127 24.02 -14.56 -4.71
N ILE A 128 24.06 -13.61 -5.65
CA ILE A 128 23.98 -13.94 -7.09
C ILE A 128 25.14 -14.86 -7.49
N ALA A 129 26.38 -14.49 -7.16
CA ALA A 129 27.56 -15.28 -7.53
C ALA A 129 27.46 -16.73 -6.99
N LEU A 130 26.99 -16.91 -5.75
CA LEU A 130 26.81 -18.24 -5.16
C LEU A 130 25.70 -19.04 -5.88
N ARG A 131 24.60 -18.42 -6.28
CA ARG A 131 23.55 -19.05 -7.08
C ARG A 131 24.02 -19.53 -8.44
N ASP A 132 24.98 -18.78 -9.02
CA ASP A 132 25.63 -19.12 -10.30
C ASP A 132 26.80 -20.13 -10.10
N GLY A 133 26.95 -20.70 -8.90
CA GLY A 133 28.02 -21.66 -8.59
C GLY A 133 29.39 -21.03 -8.44
N VAL A 134 29.50 -19.70 -8.34
CA VAL A 134 30.77 -18.97 -8.26
C VAL A 134 31.03 -18.52 -6.83
N TRP A 135 32.07 -19.10 -6.20
CA TRP A 135 32.59 -18.61 -4.92
C TRP A 135 33.51 -17.40 -5.17
N LYS A 136 32.97 -16.20 -4.92
CA LYS A 136 33.71 -14.94 -5.10
C LYS A 136 33.59 -14.04 -3.87
N LYS A 137 34.71 -13.55 -3.40
CA LYS A 137 34.74 -12.54 -2.31
C LYS A 137 34.55 -11.15 -2.90
N PHE A 138 33.56 -10.41 -2.37
CA PHE A 138 33.36 -9.00 -2.68
C PHE A 138 33.81 -8.15 -1.50
N ILE A 139 34.54 -7.07 -1.80
CA ILE A 139 35.00 -6.11 -0.80
C ILE A 139 33.86 -5.10 -0.58
N GLY A 140 33.38 -5.00 0.64
CA GLY A 140 32.38 -4.01 1.06
C GLY A 140 32.99 -2.93 1.93
N THR A 141 32.22 -1.90 2.22
CA THR A 141 32.57 -0.78 3.10
C THR A 141 31.96 -0.99 4.48
N SER A 142 32.63 -0.52 5.55
CA SER A 142 32.06 -0.51 6.90
C SER A 142 31.08 0.65 7.06
N ILE A 143 30.00 0.43 7.81
CA ILE A 143 29.04 1.49 8.15
C ILE A 143 29.70 2.54 9.06
N GLU A 144 30.63 2.13 9.91
CA GLU A 144 31.36 2.99 10.86
C GLU A 144 32.17 4.09 10.14
N GLU A 145 32.66 3.80 8.94
CA GLU A 145 33.45 4.73 8.14
C GLU A 145 32.63 5.54 7.14
N SER A 146 31.32 5.43 7.20
CA SER A 146 30.45 5.96 6.15
C SER A 146 29.57 7.10 6.65
N LYS A 147 29.31 8.06 5.75
CA LYS A 147 28.28 9.09 5.93
C LYS A 147 27.08 8.71 5.08
N ILE A 148 25.90 8.63 5.70
CA ILE A 148 24.66 8.21 5.04
C ILE A 148 23.71 9.39 5.00
N GLY A 149 23.24 9.73 3.80
CA GLY A 149 22.16 10.68 3.58
C GLY A 149 20.85 9.94 3.28
N ILE A 150 19.76 10.32 3.92
CA ILE A 150 18.42 9.79 3.67
C ILE A 150 17.57 10.92 3.09
N PHE A 151 16.96 10.68 1.94
CA PHE A 151 16.05 11.60 1.26
C PHE A 151 14.67 10.96 1.18
N GLY A 152 13.61 11.68 1.64
CA GLY A 152 12.24 11.17 1.63
C GLY A 152 11.23 12.19 2.12
#